data_1613da18fbd9781e0ac2698063559981
#
_entry.id   1613da18fbd9781e0ac2698063559981
#
_cell.length_a   1.000
_cell.length_b   1.000
_cell.length_c   1.000
_cell.angle_alpha   90.00
_cell.angle_beta   90.00
_cell.angle_gamma   90.00
#
_symmetry.space_group_name_H-M   'P 1'
#
loop_
_entity.id
_entity.type
_entity.pdbx_description
1 polymer ?
#
loop_
_entity_poly.entity_id
_entity_poly.type
_entity_poly.pdbx_seq_one_letter_code
_entity_poly.pdbx_strand_id
1 'polypeptide(L)'
;MVSAQKKAARPTPVPALREQIESFLAGCRQPAALEPGEAPFALSPAAFTFTDFPKHLQFEIWDEQRTLMRRITAIQQQRTARLTVETARFGGKPGLLTFTDLARPQSAAPLLDSTRSVLRELLRRWLARQFPGWALENISSGADLEHTLSPACPRACLRKGERRAAALAVPPQHADDALTHALLWLAYLRRRHPVQEIALFLPCGSETTTLLRLRHLNVVCRPFRYDDTGFEAPIDPDDHGNLITRLEPWQDGPPEPLNEAQSWARQVELQPNVQGVQLTGGARSLRVNGLEFARYETGMLWSGVFRKEPARNLAAVEELAQEISTFRQAGGPVPDHPWRLQQPESWLESLVRNHVTMLDACLLPAPVYGQVPALTGCERSCLDLLAVERSGRLAVIELKASEDPNLPLQALDYWIRVAHHAARGDFRVNGYFPGLPISCGPPRLLLVAPALQFHPTTETLLEFFPSNIQVERIGLGVEWQRIPRVVLRALGARSPEWDQTDY
;
A
#
# COMPACT_ATOMS: atom_id res chain seq x y z
N MET A 1 -27.75 -21.06 -32.19
CA MET A 1 -26.36 -20.87 -31.77
C MET A 1 -25.82 -19.66 -32.56
N VAL A 2 -25.86 -18.46 -31.98
CA VAL A 2 -25.27 -17.26 -32.57
C VAL A 2 -24.41 -16.68 -31.47
N SER A 3 -23.10 -16.78 -31.66
CA SER A 3 -22.08 -16.19 -30.83
C SER A 3 -22.18 -14.66 -30.94
N ALA A 4 -22.58 -14.00 -29.86
CA ALA A 4 -22.53 -12.55 -29.78
C ALA A 4 -21.07 -12.14 -29.57
N GLN A 5 -20.35 -11.86 -30.65
CA GLN A 5 -19.08 -11.16 -30.60
C GLN A 5 -19.28 -9.78 -29.95
N LYS A 6 -18.73 -9.60 -28.72
CA LYS A 6 -18.58 -8.29 -28.10
C LYS A 6 -17.77 -7.38 -29.03
N LYS A 7 -18.43 -6.45 -29.69
CA LYS A 7 -17.80 -5.41 -30.48
C LYS A 7 -16.86 -4.62 -29.56
N ALA A 8 -15.56 -4.72 -29.75
CA ALA A 8 -14.58 -3.87 -29.08
C ALA A 8 -14.93 -2.41 -29.38
N ALA A 9 -15.21 -1.64 -28.35
CA ALA A 9 -15.47 -0.21 -28.50
C ALA A 9 -14.22 0.47 -29.08
N ARG A 10 -14.42 1.38 -30.06
CA ARG A 10 -13.32 2.19 -30.60
C ARG A 10 -12.75 3.04 -29.45
N PRO A 11 -11.42 3.14 -29.32
CA PRO A 11 -10.82 3.95 -28.26
C PRO A 11 -11.27 5.41 -28.41
N THR A 12 -11.91 5.94 -27.38
CA THR A 12 -12.32 7.35 -27.30
C THR A 12 -11.05 8.19 -27.11
N PRO A 13 -10.85 9.29 -27.85
CA PRO A 13 -9.73 10.20 -27.63
C PRO A 13 -9.72 10.73 -26.18
N VAL A 14 -8.54 10.82 -25.56
CA VAL A 14 -8.40 11.24 -24.15
C VAL A 14 -9.07 12.58 -23.83
N PRO A 15 -8.97 13.63 -24.67
CA PRO A 15 -9.70 14.88 -24.42
C PRO A 15 -11.22 14.71 -24.37
N ALA A 16 -11.78 13.85 -25.24
CA ALA A 16 -13.21 13.56 -25.25
C ALA A 16 -13.66 12.72 -24.04
N LEU A 17 -12.80 11.81 -23.55
CA LEU A 17 -13.02 11.07 -22.29
C LEU A 17 -13.14 12.06 -21.12
N ARG A 18 -12.20 12.97 -21.02
CA ARG A 18 -12.15 13.99 -19.97
C ARG A 18 -13.40 14.87 -19.99
N GLU A 19 -13.73 15.45 -21.15
CA GLU A 19 -14.90 16.31 -21.31
C GLU A 19 -16.21 15.61 -20.89
N GLN A 20 -16.39 14.36 -21.28
CA GLN A 20 -17.58 13.59 -20.93
C GLN A 20 -17.66 13.30 -19.44
N ILE A 21 -16.54 12.97 -18.79
CA ILE A 21 -16.49 12.72 -17.35
C ILE A 21 -16.74 14.01 -16.57
N GLU A 22 -16.08 15.09 -16.92
CA GLU A 22 -16.25 16.40 -16.26
C GLU A 22 -17.68 16.93 -16.44
N SER A 23 -18.26 16.79 -17.63
CA SER A 23 -19.66 17.14 -17.90
C SER A 23 -20.64 16.34 -17.04
N PHE A 24 -20.39 15.03 -16.89
CA PHE A 24 -21.20 14.19 -16.00
C PHE A 24 -21.09 14.64 -14.53
N LEU A 25 -19.88 14.87 -14.04
CA LEU A 25 -19.61 15.27 -12.67
C LEU A 25 -20.20 16.65 -12.33
N ALA A 26 -20.16 17.58 -13.29
CA ALA A 26 -20.77 18.91 -13.15
C ALA A 26 -22.30 18.83 -12.99
N GLY A 27 -22.94 17.81 -13.52
CA GLY A 27 -24.38 17.54 -13.34
C GLY A 27 -24.76 16.83 -12.02
N CYS A 28 -23.79 16.41 -11.21
CA CYS A 28 -24.02 15.74 -9.94
C CYS A 28 -24.09 16.73 -8.76
N ARG A 29 -24.97 16.46 -7.80
CA ARG A 29 -25.06 17.26 -6.55
C ARG A 29 -24.02 16.81 -5.53
N GLN A 30 -23.81 15.52 -5.42
CA GLN A 30 -22.80 14.88 -4.54
C GLN A 30 -22.04 13.82 -5.34
N PRO A 31 -21.09 14.26 -6.20
CA PRO A 31 -20.35 13.34 -7.04
C PRO A 31 -19.45 12.42 -6.21
N ALA A 32 -19.39 11.16 -6.59
CA ALA A 32 -18.52 10.16 -5.98
C ALA A 32 -17.97 9.19 -7.03
N ALA A 33 -16.78 8.66 -6.75
CA ALA A 33 -16.18 7.53 -7.45
C ALA A 33 -16.48 6.24 -6.69
N LEU A 34 -16.86 5.19 -7.41
CA LEU A 34 -17.23 3.90 -6.85
C LEU A 34 -16.53 2.78 -7.61
N GLU A 35 -15.75 1.98 -6.93
CA GLU A 35 -15.25 0.70 -7.44
C GLU A 35 -16.16 -0.44 -6.96
N PRO A 36 -16.28 -1.54 -7.75
CA PRO A 36 -17.05 -2.70 -7.32
C PRO A 36 -16.52 -3.25 -5.99
N GLY A 37 -17.39 -3.28 -4.97
CA GLY A 37 -17.07 -3.78 -3.63
C GLY A 37 -16.47 -2.78 -2.65
N GLU A 38 -16.10 -1.57 -3.10
CA GLU A 38 -15.53 -0.51 -2.27
C GLU A 38 -16.59 0.46 -1.74
N ALA A 39 -16.28 1.12 -0.63
CA ALA A 39 -17.05 2.26 -0.19
C ALA A 39 -16.92 3.43 -1.17
N PRO A 40 -18.00 4.18 -1.44
CA PRO A 40 -17.94 5.35 -2.31
C PRO A 40 -16.87 6.35 -1.86
N PHE A 41 -16.13 6.88 -2.82
CA PHE A 41 -15.17 7.94 -2.59
C PHE A 41 -15.83 9.27 -2.98
N ALA A 42 -16.20 10.10 -2.02
CA ALA A 42 -16.81 11.40 -2.28
C ALA A 42 -15.84 12.32 -3.01
N LEU A 43 -16.26 12.90 -4.14
CA LEU A 43 -15.45 13.80 -4.94
C LEU A 43 -15.59 15.22 -4.42
N SER A 44 -14.56 15.72 -3.77
CA SER A 44 -14.42 17.14 -3.45
C SER A 44 -13.56 17.80 -4.53
N PRO A 45 -13.89 19.00 -5.05
CA PRO A 45 -13.09 19.68 -6.05
C PRO A 45 -11.61 19.85 -5.66
N ALA A 46 -11.31 19.92 -4.37
CA ALA A 46 -9.94 20.00 -3.86
C ALA A 46 -9.24 18.65 -3.68
N ALA A 47 -9.95 17.54 -3.83
CA ALA A 47 -9.48 16.20 -3.49
C ALA A 47 -9.21 15.29 -4.70
N PHE A 48 -9.46 15.74 -5.93
CA PHE A 48 -9.20 14.92 -7.11
C PHE A 48 -8.64 15.72 -8.29
N THR A 49 -7.93 15.02 -9.17
CA THR A 49 -7.38 15.58 -10.41
C THR A 49 -7.55 14.64 -11.60
N PHE A 50 -7.59 15.21 -12.80
CA PHE A 50 -7.45 14.49 -14.05
C PHE A 50 -6.19 14.95 -14.79
N THR A 51 -5.35 14.00 -15.21
CA THR A 51 -4.14 14.26 -15.98
C THR A 51 -4.20 13.51 -17.30
N ASP A 52 -4.02 14.24 -18.42
CA ASP A 52 -4.08 13.68 -19.75
C ASP A 52 -2.75 13.01 -20.14
N PHE A 53 -2.82 11.74 -20.55
CA PHE A 53 -1.72 10.98 -21.14
C PHE A 53 -2.07 10.56 -22.56
N PRO A 54 -1.10 10.24 -23.43
CA PRO A 54 -1.37 9.91 -24.83
C PRO A 54 -2.36 8.77 -25.08
N LYS A 55 -2.47 7.83 -24.12
CA LYS A 55 -3.28 6.60 -24.26
C LYS A 55 -4.35 6.41 -23.18
N HIS A 56 -4.40 7.26 -22.17
CA HIS A 56 -5.35 7.15 -21.06
C HIS A 56 -5.50 8.48 -20.34
N LEU A 57 -6.61 8.64 -19.64
CA LEU A 57 -6.83 9.72 -18.70
C LEU A 57 -6.50 9.20 -17.29
N GLN A 58 -5.55 9.78 -16.60
CA GLN A 58 -5.24 9.44 -15.22
C GLN A 58 -6.19 10.21 -14.30
N PHE A 59 -6.88 9.48 -13.47
CA PHE A 59 -7.74 10.00 -12.41
C PHE A 59 -7.09 9.70 -11.06
N GLU A 60 -6.92 10.72 -10.26
CA GLU A 60 -6.40 10.64 -8.90
C GLU A 60 -7.38 11.29 -7.94
N ILE A 61 -7.67 10.62 -6.83
CA ILE A 61 -8.47 11.14 -5.73
C ILE A 61 -7.84 10.71 -4.41
N TRP A 62 -7.88 11.60 -3.43
CA TRP A 62 -7.35 11.34 -2.08
C TRP A 62 -8.22 12.00 -1.02
N ASP A 63 -8.31 11.35 0.12
CA ASP A 63 -8.83 11.89 1.37
C ASP A 63 -7.83 11.63 2.51
N GLU A 64 -8.20 11.90 3.74
CA GLU A 64 -7.34 11.72 4.91
C GLU A 64 -6.92 10.25 5.16
N GLN A 65 -7.66 9.30 4.63
CA GLN A 65 -7.50 7.87 4.93
C GLN A 65 -7.03 7.03 3.73
N ARG A 66 -7.25 7.50 2.50
CA ARG A 66 -6.99 6.70 1.30
C ARG A 66 -6.72 7.56 0.06
N THR A 67 -5.96 6.96 -0.84
CA THR A 67 -5.70 7.52 -2.18
C THR A 67 -6.11 6.49 -3.23
N LEU A 68 -6.75 6.95 -4.30
CA LEU A 68 -7.11 6.13 -5.44
C LEU A 68 -6.54 6.75 -6.71
N MET A 69 -5.73 6.00 -7.46
CA MET A 69 -5.24 6.39 -8.79
C MET A 69 -5.65 5.35 -9.82
N ARG A 70 -6.31 5.80 -10.89
CA ARG A 70 -6.77 4.92 -11.97
C ARG A 70 -6.47 5.52 -13.34
N ARG A 71 -6.13 4.64 -14.29
CA ARG A 71 -5.92 4.98 -15.69
C ARG A 71 -7.19 4.64 -16.45
N ILE A 72 -7.97 5.65 -16.84
CA ILE A 72 -9.22 5.48 -17.58
C ILE A 72 -8.89 5.36 -19.07
N THR A 73 -9.41 4.30 -19.71
CA THR A 73 -9.13 4.00 -21.11
C THR A 73 -10.34 4.15 -22.04
N ALA A 74 -11.55 3.96 -21.49
CA ALA A 74 -12.79 4.08 -22.27
C ALA A 74 -13.99 4.33 -21.36
N ILE A 75 -15.07 4.86 -21.94
CA ILE A 75 -16.38 4.89 -21.30
C ILE A 75 -17.13 3.63 -21.72
N GLN A 76 -17.54 2.82 -20.74
CA GLN A 76 -18.29 1.61 -20.99
C GLN A 76 -19.80 1.84 -21.06
N GLN A 77 -20.32 2.66 -20.14
CA GLN A 77 -21.76 2.93 -20.07
C GLN A 77 -22.03 4.30 -19.41
N GLN A 78 -22.97 5.04 -19.99
CA GLN A 78 -23.49 6.26 -19.39
C GLN A 78 -25.02 6.14 -19.19
N ARG A 79 -25.47 6.45 -17.97
CA ARG A 79 -26.89 6.56 -17.58
C ARG A 79 -27.07 7.87 -16.82
N THR A 80 -28.31 8.29 -16.60
CA THR A 80 -28.64 9.58 -15.97
C THR A 80 -27.96 9.82 -14.62
N ALA A 81 -27.69 8.76 -13.85
CA ALA A 81 -27.10 8.86 -12.50
C ALA A 81 -25.77 8.14 -12.36
N ARG A 82 -25.23 7.58 -13.45
CA ARG A 82 -24.00 6.77 -13.42
C ARG A 82 -23.24 6.86 -14.74
N LEU A 83 -21.93 7.00 -14.61
CA LEU A 83 -20.98 6.90 -15.71
C LEU A 83 -19.96 5.82 -15.36
N THR A 84 -20.00 4.67 -16.05
CA THR A 84 -19.05 3.57 -15.83
C THR A 84 -17.94 3.66 -16.87
N VAL A 85 -16.70 3.67 -16.41
CA VAL A 85 -15.49 3.74 -17.23
C VAL A 85 -14.64 2.50 -17.05
N GLU A 86 -13.94 2.11 -18.10
CA GLU A 86 -12.93 1.07 -18.06
C GLU A 86 -11.62 1.67 -17.55
N THR A 87 -10.97 0.94 -16.64
CA THR A 87 -9.67 1.33 -16.09
C THR A 87 -8.62 0.27 -16.40
N ALA A 88 -7.40 0.70 -16.71
CA ALA A 88 -6.27 -0.20 -16.78
C ALA A 88 -5.62 -0.31 -15.39
N ARG A 89 -5.52 -1.53 -14.86
CA ARG A 89 -4.72 -1.84 -13.67
C ARG A 89 -3.27 -2.10 -14.06
N PHE A 90 -2.35 -1.93 -13.11
CA PHE A 90 -0.99 -2.43 -13.26
C PHE A 90 -1.06 -3.94 -13.55
N GLY A 91 -0.40 -4.41 -14.62
CA GLY A 91 -0.52 -5.78 -15.11
C GLY A 91 -1.52 -6.01 -16.25
N GLY A 92 -2.16 -4.95 -16.78
CA GLY A 92 -2.94 -5.01 -18.03
C GLY A 92 -4.35 -5.58 -17.93
N LYS A 93 -4.85 -5.92 -16.73
CA LYS A 93 -6.24 -6.36 -16.55
C LYS A 93 -7.19 -5.15 -16.57
N PRO A 94 -8.33 -5.21 -17.29
CA PRO A 94 -9.34 -4.17 -17.25
C PRO A 94 -10.03 -4.16 -15.88
N GLY A 95 -10.21 -2.97 -15.30
CA GLY A 95 -11.04 -2.73 -14.15
C GLY A 95 -12.24 -1.86 -14.52
N LEU A 96 -13.16 -1.66 -13.58
CA LEU A 96 -14.29 -0.75 -13.73
C LEU A 96 -14.26 0.29 -12.62
N LEU A 97 -14.53 1.53 -12.98
CA LEU A 97 -14.77 2.63 -12.06
C LEU A 97 -16.09 3.27 -12.45
N THR A 98 -16.94 3.58 -11.47
CA THR A 98 -18.24 4.22 -11.73
C THR A 98 -18.27 5.56 -11.02
N PHE A 99 -18.48 6.63 -11.77
CA PHE A 99 -18.85 7.93 -11.22
C PHE A 99 -20.36 7.96 -10.99
N THR A 100 -20.80 8.47 -9.84
CA THR A 100 -22.20 8.46 -9.41
C THR A 100 -22.55 9.69 -8.58
N ASP A 101 -23.84 10.00 -8.47
CA ASP A 101 -24.35 11.07 -7.62
C ASP A 101 -24.94 10.47 -6.32
N LEU A 102 -24.26 10.67 -5.19
CA LEU A 102 -24.70 10.18 -3.88
C LEU A 102 -25.97 10.88 -3.37
N ALA A 103 -26.33 12.05 -3.91
CA ALA A 103 -27.63 12.69 -3.60
C ALA A 103 -28.82 11.87 -4.11
N ARG A 104 -28.56 10.84 -4.94
CA ARG A 104 -29.57 9.89 -5.43
C ARG A 104 -29.33 8.50 -4.82
N PRO A 105 -29.90 8.20 -3.66
CA PRO A 105 -29.56 7.03 -2.82
C PRO A 105 -29.71 5.66 -3.50
N GLN A 106 -30.51 5.55 -4.55
CA GLN A 106 -30.71 4.29 -5.29
C GLN A 106 -29.54 3.94 -6.25
N SER A 107 -28.53 4.78 -6.37
CA SER A 107 -27.50 4.63 -7.40
C SER A 107 -26.28 3.81 -6.99
N ALA A 108 -25.93 3.71 -5.71
CA ALA A 108 -24.72 3.04 -5.24
C ALA A 108 -24.98 1.67 -4.56
N ALA A 109 -26.00 1.60 -3.69
CA ALA A 109 -26.28 0.43 -2.87
C ALA A 109 -26.52 -0.90 -3.65
N PRO A 110 -27.30 -0.94 -4.74
CA PRO A 110 -27.58 -2.20 -5.43
C PRO A 110 -26.38 -2.89 -6.07
N LEU A 111 -25.33 -2.14 -6.45
CA LEU A 111 -24.10 -2.71 -7.05
C LEU A 111 -23.24 -3.39 -5.99
N LEU A 112 -23.12 -2.79 -4.81
CA LEU A 112 -22.36 -3.33 -3.69
C LEU A 112 -23.01 -4.62 -3.16
N ASP A 113 -24.33 -4.59 -2.95
CA ASP A 113 -25.07 -5.74 -2.41
C ASP A 113 -25.15 -6.90 -3.39
N SER A 114 -25.29 -6.63 -4.70
CA SER A 114 -25.31 -7.69 -5.71
C SER A 114 -23.98 -8.43 -5.79
N THR A 115 -22.85 -7.73 -5.80
CA THR A 115 -21.52 -8.34 -5.86
C THR A 115 -21.23 -9.17 -4.61
N ARG A 116 -21.54 -8.64 -3.42
CA ARG A 116 -21.39 -9.35 -2.15
C ARG A 116 -22.25 -10.59 -2.08
N SER A 117 -23.50 -10.49 -2.53
CA SER A 117 -24.44 -11.60 -2.50
C SER A 117 -24.02 -12.71 -3.48
N VAL A 118 -23.50 -12.35 -4.65
CA VAL A 118 -22.98 -13.31 -5.64
C VAL A 118 -21.76 -14.03 -5.08
N LEU A 119 -20.77 -13.31 -4.55
CA LEU A 119 -19.56 -13.92 -4.01
C LEU A 119 -19.86 -14.80 -2.78
N ARG A 120 -20.83 -14.42 -1.94
CA ARG A 120 -21.28 -15.23 -0.80
C ARG A 120 -21.92 -16.56 -1.26
N GLU A 121 -22.73 -16.51 -2.32
CA GLU A 121 -23.34 -17.72 -2.88
C GLU A 121 -22.31 -18.60 -3.58
N LEU A 122 -21.34 -18.02 -4.27
CA LEU A 122 -20.21 -18.76 -4.83
C LEU A 122 -19.41 -19.46 -3.72
N LEU A 123 -19.09 -18.74 -2.64
CA LEU A 123 -18.41 -19.33 -1.48
C LEU A 123 -19.19 -20.53 -0.93
N ARG A 124 -20.51 -20.43 -0.79
CA ARG A 124 -21.35 -21.56 -0.34
C ARG A 124 -21.18 -22.78 -1.24
N ARG A 125 -21.21 -22.59 -2.57
CA ARG A 125 -21.06 -23.66 -3.56
C ARG A 125 -19.67 -24.27 -3.52
N TRP A 126 -18.63 -23.45 -3.44
CA TRP A 126 -17.24 -23.90 -3.34
C TRP A 126 -17.01 -24.74 -2.09
N LEU A 127 -17.52 -24.29 -0.94
CA LEU A 127 -17.39 -25.03 0.31
C LEU A 127 -18.09 -26.40 0.24
N ALA A 128 -19.26 -26.50 -0.39
CA ALA A 128 -19.95 -27.77 -0.56
C ALA A 128 -19.14 -28.76 -1.43
N ARG A 129 -18.39 -28.28 -2.43
CA ARG A 129 -17.54 -29.11 -3.30
C ARG A 129 -16.21 -29.48 -2.64
N GLN A 130 -15.53 -28.50 -2.04
CA GLN A 130 -14.16 -28.68 -1.53
C GLN A 130 -14.10 -29.29 -0.14
N PHE A 131 -15.21 -29.25 0.61
CA PHE A 131 -15.31 -29.76 1.98
C PHE A 131 -16.46 -30.76 2.14
N PRO A 132 -16.44 -31.91 1.40
CA PRO A 132 -17.51 -32.89 1.51
C PRO A 132 -17.61 -33.46 2.94
N GLY A 133 -18.82 -33.51 3.45
CA GLY A 133 -19.09 -33.98 4.83
C GLY A 133 -18.80 -32.99 5.94
N TRP A 134 -18.48 -31.73 5.61
CA TRP A 134 -18.45 -30.63 6.58
C TRP A 134 -19.80 -29.91 6.60
N ALA A 135 -20.27 -29.56 7.78
CA ALA A 135 -21.47 -28.75 7.97
C ALA A 135 -21.10 -27.27 7.94
N LEU A 136 -21.84 -26.48 7.17
CA LEU A 136 -21.72 -25.03 7.17
C LEU A 136 -22.47 -24.47 8.38
N GLU A 137 -21.74 -24.05 9.45
CA GLU A 137 -22.34 -23.49 10.67
C GLU A 137 -22.83 -22.06 10.44
N ASN A 138 -22.03 -21.25 9.75
CA ASN A 138 -22.35 -19.85 9.48
C ASN A 138 -21.72 -19.40 8.16
N ILE A 139 -22.41 -18.50 7.45
CA ILE A 139 -21.89 -17.77 6.31
C ILE A 139 -22.39 -16.31 6.36
N SER A 140 -21.51 -15.36 6.35
CA SER A 140 -21.82 -13.94 6.52
C SER A 140 -21.00 -13.06 5.58
N SER A 141 -21.61 -11.95 5.17
CA SER A 141 -20.96 -10.80 4.55
C SER A 141 -21.40 -9.51 5.25
N GLY A 142 -21.77 -9.59 6.53
CA GLY A 142 -22.10 -8.41 7.36
C GLY A 142 -20.82 -7.69 7.83
N ALA A 143 -20.87 -6.37 7.95
CA ALA A 143 -19.80 -5.61 8.59
C ALA A 143 -19.73 -5.93 10.09
N ASP A 144 -18.51 -6.00 10.62
CA ASP A 144 -18.27 -6.03 12.07
C ASP A 144 -17.09 -5.07 12.32
N LEU A 145 -17.44 -3.84 12.68
CA LEU A 145 -16.46 -2.77 12.88
C LEU A 145 -15.60 -2.99 14.13
N GLU A 146 -16.17 -3.60 15.17
CA GLU A 146 -15.46 -3.89 16.41
C GLU A 146 -14.27 -4.84 16.19
N HIS A 147 -14.45 -5.78 15.25
CA HIS A 147 -13.42 -6.79 14.94
C HIS A 147 -12.73 -6.55 13.58
N THR A 148 -12.98 -5.42 12.95
CA THR A 148 -12.41 -5.04 11.65
C THR A 148 -12.72 -6.08 10.54
N LEU A 149 -13.92 -6.68 10.57
CA LEU A 149 -14.34 -7.66 9.57
C LEU A 149 -15.08 -6.95 8.42
N SER A 150 -14.43 -6.89 7.27
CA SER A 150 -14.97 -6.23 6.08
C SER A 150 -16.22 -6.94 5.54
N PRO A 151 -17.28 -6.22 5.18
CA PRO A 151 -18.43 -6.79 4.49
C PRO A 151 -18.13 -7.18 3.03
N ALA A 152 -17.01 -6.73 2.47
CA ALA A 152 -16.61 -7.05 1.11
C ALA A 152 -16.18 -8.52 0.96
N CYS A 153 -15.63 -9.12 2.02
CA CYS A 153 -15.12 -10.48 2.04
C CYS A 153 -16.13 -11.43 2.72
N PRO A 154 -16.93 -12.20 1.96
CA PRO A 154 -17.77 -13.24 2.52
C PRO A 154 -16.94 -14.27 3.28
N ARG A 155 -17.41 -14.63 4.45
CA ARG A 155 -16.72 -15.50 5.39
C ARG A 155 -17.64 -16.56 5.96
N ALA A 156 -17.08 -17.74 6.30
CA ALA A 156 -17.83 -18.84 6.80
C ALA A 156 -17.08 -19.61 7.90
N CYS A 157 -17.84 -20.36 8.70
CA CYS A 157 -17.34 -21.35 9.64
C CYS A 157 -17.90 -22.71 9.24
N LEU A 158 -17.02 -23.70 9.16
CA LEU A 158 -17.33 -25.09 8.84
C LEU A 158 -17.07 -25.97 10.05
N ARG A 159 -17.87 -27.04 10.23
CA ARG A 159 -17.71 -28.04 11.28
C ARG A 159 -17.78 -29.46 10.75
N LYS A 160 -16.89 -30.33 11.28
CA LYS A 160 -16.92 -31.77 11.08
C LYS A 160 -16.57 -32.46 12.40
N GLY A 161 -17.57 -32.93 13.10
CA GLY A 161 -17.39 -33.41 14.48
C GLY A 161 -16.91 -32.26 15.39
N GLU A 162 -15.80 -32.46 16.09
CA GLU A 162 -15.16 -31.44 16.93
C GLU A 162 -14.24 -30.49 16.16
N ARG A 163 -13.92 -30.76 14.90
CA ARG A 163 -13.05 -29.94 14.08
C ARG A 163 -13.82 -28.76 13.47
N ARG A 164 -13.19 -27.60 13.48
CA ARG A 164 -13.68 -26.41 12.80
C ARG A 164 -12.64 -25.86 11.84
N ALA A 165 -13.13 -25.28 10.75
CA ALA A 165 -12.34 -24.58 9.76
C ALA A 165 -12.99 -23.22 9.44
N ALA A 166 -12.17 -22.21 9.31
CA ALA A 166 -12.57 -20.92 8.77
C ALA A 166 -12.59 -20.97 7.24
N ALA A 167 -13.41 -20.13 6.61
CA ALA A 167 -13.33 -19.90 5.17
C ALA A 167 -13.58 -18.43 4.88
N LEU A 168 -12.91 -17.91 3.83
CA LEU A 168 -13.05 -16.55 3.37
C LEU A 168 -12.89 -16.49 1.86
N ALA A 169 -13.76 -15.71 1.20
CA ALA A 169 -13.63 -15.39 -0.22
C ALA A 169 -13.28 -13.92 -0.40
N VAL A 170 -12.28 -13.65 -1.21
CA VAL A 170 -11.73 -12.32 -1.43
C VAL A 170 -12.14 -11.82 -2.80
N PRO A 171 -12.83 -10.68 -2.92
CA PRO A 171 -13.15 -10.12 -4.22
C PRO A 171 -11.89 -9.48 -4.85
N PRO A 172 -11.83 -9.34 -6.20
CA PRO A 172 -10.64 -8.91 -6.91
C PRO A 172 -10.03 -7.58 -6.43
N GLN A 173 -10.87 -6.64 -6.01
CA GLN A 173 -10.42 -5.33 -5.52
C GLN A 173 -9.75 -5.36 -4.14
N HIS A 174 -9.94 -6.44 -3.37
CA HIS A 174 -9.32 -6.65 -2.05
C HIS A 174 -8.24 -7.74 -2.09
N ALA A 175 -7.73 -8.08 -3.26
CA ALA A 175 -6.73 -9.14 -3.42
C ALA A 175 -5.45 -8.86 -2.64
N ASP A 176 -5.02 -7.61 -2.58
CA ASP A 176 -3.79 -7.19 -1.89
C ASP A 176 -3.91 -7.33 -0.36
N ASP A 177 -5.16 -7.19 0.16
CA ASP A 177 -5.49 -7.27 1.59
C ASP A 177 -6.04 -8.64 1.99
N ALA A 178 -6.02 -9.59 1.06
CA ALA A 178 -6.63 -10.91 1.23
C ALA A 178 -6.23 -11.59 2.54
N LEU A 179 -4.95 -11.59 2.82
CA LEU A 179 -4.41 -12.29 3.99
C LEU A 179 -4.74 -11.55 5.30
N THR A 180 -4.74 -10.23 5.29
CA THR A 180 -5.20 -9.43 6.45
C THR A 180 -6.61 -9.83 6.84
N HIS A 181 -7.56 -9.83 5.90
CA HIS A 181 -8.94 -10.24 6.17
C HIS A 181 -9.06 -11.70 6.61
N ALA A 182 -8.26 -12.60 6.02
CA ALA A 182 -8.25 -14.01 6.37
C ALA A 182 -7.77 -14.25 7.82
N LEU A 183 -6.66 -13.63 8.19
CA LEU A 183 -6.08 -13.78 9.53
C LEU A 183 -6.96 -13.16 10.61
N LEU A 184 -7.57 -12.01 10.35
CA LEU A 184 -8.52 -11.38 11.28
C LEU A 184 -9.76 -12.26 11.47
N TRP A 185 -10.29 -12.86 10.41
CA TRP A 185 -11.41 -13.80 10.53
C TRP A 185 -11.03 -15.05 11.32
N LEU A 186 -9.85 -15.62 11.04
CA LEU A 186 -9.34 -16.77 11.76
C LEU A 186 -9.15 -16.48 13.26
N ALA A 187 -8.54 -15.34 13.59
CA ALA A 187 -8.35 -14.90 14.97
C ALA A 187 -9.69 -14.67 15.69
N TYR A 188 -10.65 -14.04 15.02
CA TYR A 188 -12.01 -13.85 15.56
C TYR A 188 -12.68 -15.18 15.94
N LEU A 189 -12.56 -16.18 15.07
CA LEU A 189 -13.12 -17.51 15.36
C LEU A 189 -12.33 -18.22 16.47
N ARG A 190 -11.00 -18.13 16.49
CA ARG A 190 -10.13 -18.78 17.52
C ARG A 190 -10.42 -18.30 18.93
N ARG A 191 -10.86 -17.05 19.10
CA ARG A 191 -11.31 -16.54 20.42
C ARG A 191 -12.58 -17.22 20.93
N ARG A 192 -13.35 -17.91 20.08
CA ARG A 192 -14.65 -18.54 20.41
C ARG A 192 -14.62 -20.05 20.30
N HIS A 193 -13.80 -20.57 19.40
CA HIS A 193 -13.79 -21.98 19.04
C HIS A 193 -12.37 -22.44 18.66
N PRO A 194 -12.01 -23.70 18.87
CA PRO A 194 -10.74 -24.27 18.42
C PRO A 194 -10.74 -24.44 16.88
N VAL A 195 -10.41 -23.37 16.15
CA VAL A 195 -10.28 -23.39 14.69
C VAL A 195 -8.83 -23.61 14.29
N GLN A 196 -8.58 -24.66 13.50
CA GLN A 196 -7.24 -25.12 13.16
C GLN A 196 -6.72 -24.52 11.87
N GLU A 197 -7.58 -24.37 10.87
CA GLU A 197 -7.23 -24.03 9.50
C GLU A 197 -8.20 -23.00 8.88
N ILE A 198 -7.73 -22.35 7.81
CA ILE A 198 -8.57 -21.47 7.00
C ILE A 198 -8.50 -21.86 5.52
N ALA A 199 -9.66 -21.92 4.87
CA ALA A 199 -9.79 -21.98 3.42
C ALA A 199 -9.88 -20.58 2.85
N LEU A 200 -8.98 -20.22 1.94
CA LEU A 200 -8.89 -18.88 1.36
C LEU A 200 -9.09 -18.93 -0.15
N PHE A 201 -10.17 -18.30 -0.62
CA PHE A 201 -10.51 -18.25 -2.04
C PHE A 201 -10.08 -16.92 -2.64
N LEU A 202 -9.12 -16.97 -3.57
CA LEU A 202 -8.44 -15.83 -4.18
C LEU A 202 -8.86 -15.68 -5.65
N PRO A 203 -8.99 -14.46 -6.17
CA PRO A 203 -9.18 -14.26 -7.60
C PRO A 203 -7.94 -14.68 -8.37
N CYS A 204 -8.14 -15.35 -9.50
CA CYS A 204 -7.07 -15.87 -10.34
C CYS A 204 -6.07 -14.78 -10.74
N GLY A 205 -4.78 -15.05 -10.54
CA GLY A 205 -3.66 -14.16 -10.85
C GLY A 205 -3.31 -13.16 -9.74
N SER A 206 -3.89 -13.30 -8.54
CA SER A 206 -3.54 -12.49 -7.35
C SER A 206 -2.92 -13.32 -6.22
N GLU A 207 -2.64 -14.60 -6.48
CA GLU A 207 -2.27 -15.57 -5.46
C GLU A 207 -0.85 -15.38 -4.91
N THR A 208 0.09 -14.97 -5.78
CA THR A 208 1.53 -15.05 -5.52
C THR A 208 1.96 -14.37 -4.22
N THR A 209 1.55 -13.13 -4.00
CA THR A 209 1.91 -12.38 -2.78
C THR A 209 1.34 -13.03 -1.53
N THR A 210 0.09 -13.50 -1.60
CA THR A 210 -0.56 -14.19 -0.47
C THR A 210 0.15 -15.50 -0.13
N LEU A 211 0.49 -16.32 -1.12
CA LEU A 211 1.21 -17.58 -0.90
C LEU A 211 2.60 -17.36 -0.33
N LEU A 212 3.30 -16.35 -0.83
CA LEU A 212 4.61 -15.99 -0.33
C LEU A 212 4.57 -15.59 1.15
N ARG A 213 3.60 -14.78 1.55
CA ARG A 213 3.39 -14.39 2.96
C ARG A 213 3.04 -15.59 3.83
N LEU A 214 2.15 -16.48 3.37
CA LEU A 214 1.72 -17.68 4.09
C LEU A 214 2.89 -18.58 4.49
N ARG A 215 3.91 -18.70 3.66
CA ARG A 215 5.11 -19.47 3.95
C ARG A 215 5.88 -18.97 5.17
N HIS A 216 5.73 -17.70 5.51
CA HIS A 216 6.44 -17.04 6.61
C HIS A 216 5.56 -16.79 7.82
N LEU A 217 4.38 -17.39 7.90
CA LEU A 217 3.42 -17.19 8.98
C LEU A 217 3.00 -18.53 9.62
N ASN A 218 2.69 -18.51 10.91
CA ASN A 218 2.19 -19.65 11.67
C ASN A 218 0.68 -19.85 11.44
N VAL A 219 0.30 -20.24 10.23
CA VAL A 219 -1.08 -20.48 9.87
C VAL A 219 -1.22 -21.69 8.94
N VAL A 220 -2.22 -22.53 9.20
CA VAL A 220 -2.62 -23.61 8.27
C VAL A 220 -3.67 -23.04 7.35
N CYS A 221 -3.29 -22.84 6.08
CA CYS A 221 -4.17 -22.29 5.05
C CYS A 221 -4.33 -23.28 3.91
N ARG A 222 -5.56 -23.42 3.41
CA ARG A 222 -5.87 -24.11 2.14
C ARG A 222 -6.25 -23.05 1.12
N PRO A 223 -5.35 -22.65 0.25
CA PRO A 223 -5.63 -21.66 -0.78
C PRO A 223 -6.34 -22.28 -1.96
N PHE A 224 -7.29 -21.54 -2.50
CA PHE A 224 -8.03 -21.85 -3.73
C PHE A 224 -7.99 -20.61 -4.62
N ARG A 225 -7.90 -20.81 -5.93
CA ARG A 225 -8.14 -19.73 -6.91
C ARG A 225 -9.51 -19.87 -7.51
N TYR A 226 -10.11 -18.76 -7.91
CA TYR A 226 -11.35 -18.77 -8.68
C TYR A 226 -11.26 -17.79 -9.85
N ASP A 227 -11.97 -18.06 -10.92
CA ASP A 227 -12.04 -17.25 -12.13
C ASP A 227 -13.36 -16.46 -12.25
N ASP A 228 -13.47 -15.67 -13.31
CA ASP A 228 -14.66 -14.85 -13.61
C ASP A 228 -15.93 -15.70 -13.88
N THR A 229 -15.79 -17.00 -14.17
CA THR A 229 -16.91 -17.93 -14.34
C THR A 229 -17.41 -18.50 -13.03
N GLY A 230 -16.66 -18.27 -11.93
CA GLY A 230 -16.93 -18.82 -10.61
C GLY A 230 -16.46 -20.27 -10.45
N PHE A 231 -15.57 -20.75 -11.33
CA PHE A 231 -14.88 -22.02 -11.15
C PHE A 231 -13.70 -21.85 -10.19
N GLU A 232 -13.61 -22.72 -9.18
CA GLU A 232 -12.51 -22.76 -8.23
C GLU A 232 -11.65 -24.00 -8.38
N ALA A 233 -10.36 -23.85 -8.08
CA ALA A 233 -9.39 -24.92 -8.01
C ALA A 233 -8.46 -24.75 -6.81
N PRO A 234 -8.04 -25.85 -6.13
CA PRO A 234 -7.04 -25.77 -5.09
C PRO A 234 -5.71 -25.29 -5.65
N ILE A 235 -4.95 -24.60 -4.84
CA ILE A 235 -3.58 -24.17 -5.12
C ILE A 235 -2.66 -24.94 -4.18
N ASP A 236 -1.55 -25.41 -4.70
CA ASP A 236 -0.47 -25.89 -3.84
C ASP A 236 0.11 -24.70 -3.06
N PRO A 237 0.05 -24.66 -1.72
CA PRO A 237 0.60 -23.56 -0.95
C PRO A 237 2.11 -23.38 -1.12
N ASP A 238 2.82 -24.41 -1.57
CA ASP A 238 4.25 -24.36 -1.84
C ASP A 238 4.57 -23.83 -3.26
N ASP A 239 3.58 -23.78 -4.17
CA ASP A 239 3.71 -23.19 -5.50
C ASP A 239 3.45 -21.66 -5.45
N HIS A 240 4.30 -20.97 -4.72
CA HIS A 240 4.28 -19.50 -4.63
C HIS A 240 5.02 -18.81 -5.79
N GLY A 241 5.37 -19.59 -6.83
CA GLY A 241 6.16 -19.13 -7.97
C GLY A 241 7.65 -18.91 -7.62
N ASN A 242 8.42 -18.58 -8.61
CA ASN A 242 9.80 -18.17 -8.39
C ASN A 242 9.83 -16.79 -7.76
N LEU A 243 10.40 -16.68 -6.57
CA LEU A 243 10.72 -15.40 -5.96
C LEU A 243 11.90 -14.78 -6.73
N ILE A 244 11.63 -14.30 -7.93
CA ILE A 244 12.61 -13.54 -8.70
C ILE A 244 12.62 -12.13 -8.15
N THR A 245 13.39 -11.93 -7.09
CA THR A 245 13.68 -10.58 -6.62
C THR A 245 15.01 -10.16 -7.22
N ARG A 246 15.05 -8.95 -7.73
CA ARG A 246 16.26 -8.29 -8.20
C ARG A 246 16.49 -7.04 -7.38
N LEU A 247 17.64 -6.99 -6.73
CA LEU A 247 18.11 -5.77 -6.08
C LEU A 247 18.78 -4.90 -7.14
N GLU A 248 18.30 -3.69 -7.36
CA GLU A 248 18.96 -2.73 -8.26
C GLU A 248 20.26 -2.24 -7.63
N PRO A 249 21.37 -2.11 -8.41
CA PRO A 249 22.60 -1.53 -7.90
C PRO A 249 22.39 -0.13 -7.37
N TRP A 250 22.99 0.15 -6.22
CA TRP A 250 23.02 1.50 -5.69
C TRP A 250 23.92 2.38 -6.56
N GLN A 251 23.38 3.50 -7.02
CA GLN A 251 24.11 4.44 -7.85
C GLN A 251 24.30 5.75 -7.08
N ASP A 252 25.53 6.06 -6.74
CA ASP A 252 25.90 7.35 -6.16
C ASP A 252 25.95 8.43 -7.25
N GLY A 253 24.81 8.98 -7.56
CA GLY A 253 24.68 10.15 -8.45
C GLY A 253 24.91 9.83 -9.95
N PRO A 254 24.61 10.77 -10.81
CA PRO A 254 24.83 10.63 -12.23
C PRO A 254 26.29 10.94 -12.60
N PRO A 255 26.85 10.21 -13.61
CA PRO A 255 28.15 10.56 -14.19
C PRO A 255 28.07 11.93 -14.90
N GLU A 256 29.21 12.61 -14.99
CA GLU A 256 29.35 13.83 -15.81
C GLU A 256 29.38 13.53 -17.31
N PRO A 257 29.02 14.51 -18.16
CA PRO A 257 28.79 15.92 -17.87
C PRO A 257 27.36 16.26 -17.48
N LEU A 258 27.20 17.19 -16.54
CA LEU A 258 25.90 17.68 -16.08
C LEU A 258 25.34 18.69 -17.11
N ASN A 259 24.08 18.53 -17.48
CA ASN A 259 23.36 19.62 -18.13
C ASN A 259 22.98 20.71 -17.10
N GLU A 260 22.53 21.85 -17.56
CA GLU A 260 22.16 22.99 -16.71
C GLU A 260 21.08 22.60 -15.67
N ALA A 261 20.03 21.91 -16.09
CA ALA A 261 18.95 21.46 -15.21
C ALA A 261 19.45 20.52 -14.09
N GLN A 262 20.40 19.66 -14.41
CA GLN A 262 21.03 18.76 -13.43
C GLN A 262 21.95 19.53 -12.47
N SER A 263 22.64 20.55 -12.95
CA SER A 263 23.43 21.44 -12.10
C SER A 263 22.53 22.20 -11.14
N TRP A 264 21.39 22.71 -11.59
CA TRP A 264 20.39 23.33 -10.73
C TRP A 264 19.86 22.36 -9.67
N ALA A 265 19.50 21.15 -10.04
CA ALA A 265 19.05 20.15 -9.09
C ALA A 265 20.08 19.88 -8.00
N ARG A 266 21.37 19.73 -8.34
CA ARG A 266 22.45 19.55 -7.37
C ARG A 266 22.63 20.77 -6.47
N GLN A 267 22.57 21.98 -7.02
CA GLN A 267 22.73 23.21 -6.24
C GLN A 267 21.58 23.37 -5.23
N VAL A 268 20.35 23.10 -5.65
CA VAL A 268 19.18 23.13 -4.76
C VAL A 268 19.31 22.07 -3.65
N GLU A 269 19.84 20.90 -3.96
CA GLU A 269 20.05 19.82 -2.99
C GLU A 269 21.06 20.18 -1.88
N LEU A 270 21.97 21.13 -2.14
CA LEU A 270 22.91 21.62 -1.13
C LEU A 270 22.25 22.56 -0.11
N GLN A 271 21.00 22.98 -0.34
CA GLN A 271 20.30 23.85 0.62
C GLN A 271 19.91 23.09 1.90
N PRO A 272 19.87 23.78 3.04
CA PRO A 272 19.38 23.20 4.28
C PRO A 272 17.97 22.63 4.12
N ASN A 273 17.73 21.45 4.68
CA ASN A 273 16.44 20.74 4.67
C ASN A 273 15.98 20.21 3.30
N VAL A 274 16.75 20.33 2.23
CA VAL A 274 16.49 19.71 0.95
C VAL A 274 17.15 18.34 0.90
N GLN A 275 16.38 17.35 0.47
CA GLN A 275 16.84 15.97 0.27
C GLN A 275 16.67 15.57 -1.19
N GLY A 276 17.72 15.07 -1.80
CA GLY A 276 17.67 14.42 -3.11
C GLY A 276 17.41 12.93 -2.94
N VAL A 277 16.38 12.43 -3.58
CA VAL A 277 16.05 10.99 -3.61
C VAL A 277 16.19 10.49 -5.04
N GLN A 278 17.08 9.51 -5.23
CA GLN A 278 17.26 8.86 -6.52
C GLN A 278 16.01 8.03 -6.84
N LEU A 279 15.46 8.25 -8.02
CA LEU A 279 14.37 7.49 -8.58
C LEU A 279 14.88 6.60 -9.71
N THR A 280 14.02 5.72 -10.18
CA THR A 280 14.34 4.84 -11.32
C THR A 280 14.46 5.60 -12.63
N GLY A 281 15.24 5.03 -13.56
CA GLY A 281 15.47 5.67 -14.86
C GLY A 281 16.36 6.92 -14.81
N GLY A 282 17.13 7.10 -13.72
CA GLY A 282 18.03 8.26 -13.57
C GLY A 282 17.34 9.55 -13.13
N ALA A 283 16.03 9.50 -12.83
CA ALA A 283 15.31 10.65 -12.29
C ALA A 283 15.70 10.92 -10.84
N ARG A 284 15.62 12.18 -10.41
CA ARG A 284 15.94 12.63 -9.06
C ARG A 284 14.86 13.53 -8.50
N SER A 285 14.29 13.14 -7.37
CA SER A 285 13.27 13.89 -6.62
C SER A 285 13.95 14.78 -5.60
N LEU A 286 13.60 16.07 -5.58
CA LEU A 286 14.04 17.03 -4.56
C LEU A 286 12.89 17.26 -3.59
N ARG A 287 13.14 17.04 -2.31
CA ARG A 287 12.12 17.05 -1.26
C ARG A 287 12.53 17.94 -0.09
N VAL A 288 11.55 18.59 0.52
CA VAL A 288 11.69 19.25 1.83
C VAL A 288 10.82 18.51 2.83
N ASN A 289 11.42 17.93 3.86
CA ASN A 289 10.72 17.08 4.84
C ASN A 289 9.76 16.09 4.17
N GLY A 290 10.26 15.37 3.15
CA GLY A 290 9.53 14.36 2.40
C GLY A 290 8.59 14.90 1.30
N LEU A 291 8.25 16.18 1.26
CA LEU A 291 7.39 16.77 0.23
C LEU A 291 8.21 17.06 -1.03
N GLU A 292 7.86 16.38 -2.13
CA GLU A 292 8.51 16.64 -3.43
C GLU A 292 8.05 17.98 -4.02
N PHE A 293 9.00 18.89 -4.22
CA PHE A 293 8.76 20.18 -4.84
C PHE A 293 9.44 20.35 -6.20
N ALA A 294 10.47 19.55 -6.48
CA ALA A 294 11.11 19.53 -7.78
C ALA A 294 11.54 18.11 -8.16
N ARG A 295 11.66 17.86 -9.46
CA ARG A 295 12.10 16.58 -10.02
C ARG A 295 12.95 16.81 -11.26
N TYR A 296 14.15 16.27 -11.25
CA TYR A 296 14.95 16.13 -12.46
C TYR A 296 14.61 14.82 -13.15
N GLU A 297 14.18 14.91 -14.41
CA GLU A 297 13.81 13.74 -15.21
C GLU A 297 13.99 14.08 -16.70
N THR A 298 14.49 13.13 -17.47
CA THR A 298 14.66 13.27 -18.93
C THR A 298 15.41 14.55 -19.37
N GLY A 299 16.43 14.97 -18.60
CA GLY A 299 17.25 16.14 -18.92
C GLY A 299 16.67 17.49 -18.51
N MET A 300 15.49 17.51 -17.89
CA MET A 300 14.80 18.73 -17.44
C MET A 300 14.55 18.72 -15.93
N LEU A 301 14.51 19.92 -15.36
CA LEU A 301 14.07 20.13 -13.97
C LEU A 301 12.63 20.64 -13.97
N TRP A 302 11.76 19.90 -13.31
CA TRP A 302 10.36 20.23 -13.09
C TRP A 302 10.20 20.74 -11.66
N SER A 303 9.41 21.81 -11.46
CA SER A 303 9.14 22.36 -10.12
C SER A 303 7.65 22.59 -9.88
N GLY A 304 7.25 22.56 -8.61
CA GLY A 304 5.87 22.71 -8.16
C GLY A 304 5.46 21.57 -7.23
N VAL A 305 4.53 21.82 -6.31
CA VAL A 305 4.02 20.82 -5.35
C VAL A 305 2.82 20.08 -5.94
N PHE A 306 1.77 20.80 -6.32
CA PHE A 306 0.53 20.21 -6.84
C PHE A 306 0.60 19.95 -8.34
N ARG A 307 1.24 20.85 -9.07
CA ARG A 307 1.44 20.77 -10.51
C ARG A 307 2.89 20.99 -10.83
N LYS A 308 3.49 20.06 -11.55
CA LYS A 308 4.87 20.17 -12.00
C LYS A 308 4.91 20.94 -13.30
N GLU A 309 5.73 22.00 -13.33
CA GLU A 309 6.03 22.79 -14.53
C GLU A 309 7.54 22.84 -14.74
N PRO A 310 8.03 23.01 -15.96
CA PRO A 310 9.45 23.21 -16.19
C PRO A 310 9.97 24.36 -15.34
N ALA A 311 11.07 24.14 -14.62
CA ALA A 311 11.67 25.18 -13.79
C ALA A 311 12.11 26.37 -14.66
N ARG A 312 11.69 27.56 -14.30
CA ARG A 312 11.99 28.80 -15.05
C ARG A 312 13.44 29.21 -14.90
N ASN A 313 13.95 29.11 -13.67
CA ASN A 313 15.34 29.41 -13.29
C ASN A 313 15.62 28.78 -11.92
N LEU A 314 16.88 28.78 -11.53
CA LEU A 314 17.33 28.23 -10.26
C LEU A 314 16.69 28.95 -9.06
N ALA A 315 16.67 30.30 -9.07
CA ALA A 315 16.16 31.09 -7.96
C ALA A 315 14.69 30.74 -7.61
N ALA A 316 13.83 30.53 -8.60
CA ALA A 316 12.45 30.17 -8.37
C ALA A 316 12.30 28.79 -7.69
N VAL A 317 13.20 27.84 -7.98
CA VAL A 317 13.20 26.53 -7.33
C VAL A 317 13.70 26.64 -5.90
N GLU A 318 14.69 27.46 -5.65
CA GLU A 318 15.24 27.75 -4.32
C GLU A 318 14.22 28.47 -3.43
N GLU A 319 13.52 29.47 -3.97
CA GLU A 319 12.44 30.18 -3.27
C GLU A 319 11.32 29.22 -2.86
N LEU A 320 10.90 28.33 -3.77
CA LEU A 320 9.89 27.33 -3.47
C LEU A 320 10.35 26.37 -2.36
N ALA A 321 11.60 25.92 -2.39
CA ALA A 321 12.18 25.09 -1.33
C ALA A 321 12.15 25.78 0.03
N GLN A 322 12.55 27.06 0.06
CA GLN A 322 12.55 27.88 1.28
C GLN A 322 11.14 28.12 1.81
N GLU A 323 10.20 28.40 0.95
CA GLU A 323 8.79 28.59 1.30
C GLU A 323 8.21 27.31 1.93
N ILE A 324 8.40 26.15 1.29
CA ILE A 324 7.97 24.86 1.83
C ILE A 324 8.63 24.59 3.17
N SER A 325 9.93 24.87 3.32
CA SER A 325 10.66 24.70 4.57
C SER A 325 10.04 25.50 5.71
N THR A 326 9.54 26.71 5.44
CA THR A 326 8.88 27.56 6.43
C THR A 326 7.60 26.94 6.99
N PHE A 327 6.78 26.33 6.13
CA PHE A 327 5.53 25.71 6.56
C PHE A 327 5.72 24.29 7.10
N ARG A 328 6.70 23.57 6.56
CA ARG A 328 6.92 22.15 6.83
C ARG A 328 8.08 21.91 7.82
N GLN A 329 8.13 22.74 8.85
CA GLN A 329 9.11 22.64 9.94
C GLN A 329 8.43 22.55 11.31
N ALA A 330 9.17 22.13 12.31
CA ALA A 330 8.73 22.15 13.70
C ALA A 330 8.31 23.57 14.11
N GLY A 331 7.03 23.73 14.53
CA GLY A 331 6.53 25.05 14.93
C GLY A 331 6.24 26.02 13.79
N GLY A 332 6.10 25.53 12.56
CA GLY A 332 5.72 26.36 11.39
C GLY A 332 4.48 27.22 11.64
N PRO A 333 4.37 28.36 10.95
CA PRO A 333 3.46 29.46 11.32
C PRO A 333 1.96 29.12 11.14
N VAL A 334 1.64 28.15 10.27
CA VAL A 334 0.25 27.76 9.95
C VAL A 334 0.10 26.25 10.11
N PRO A 335 -0.49 25.75 11.22
CA PRO A 335 -0.63 24.31 11.45
C PRO A 335 -1.37 23.57 10.35
N ASP A 336 -2.43 24.17 9.79
CA ASP A 336 -3.32 23.56 8.78
C ASP A 336 -2.95 23.94 7.35
N HIS A 337 -1.71 24.38 7.11
CA HIS A 337 -1.28 24.71 5.75
C HIS A 337 -1.28 23.46 4.87
N PRO A 338 -1.80 23.51 3.62
CA PRO A 338 -1.89 22.33 2.73
C PRO A 338 -0.58 21.59 2.55
N TRP A 339 0.55 22.29 2.44
CA TRP A 339 1.86 21.65 2.32
C TRP A 339 2.31 20.93 3.61
N ARG A 340 1.80 21.33 4.76
CA ARG A 340 2.08 20.65 6.03
C ARG A 340 1.30 19.37 6.16
N LEU A 341 0.06 19.34 5.68
CA LEU A 341 -0.84 18.17 5.77
C LEU A 341 -0.57 17.12 4.70
N GLN A 342 0.07 17.52 3.59
CA GLN A 342 0.33 16.58 2.50
C GLN A 342 1.43 15.58 2.82
N GLN A 343 1.24 14.35 2.34
CA GLN A 343 2.21 13.27 2.41
C GLN A 343 2.84 13.10 3.82
N PRO A 344 2.04 12.87 4.86
CA PRO A 344 2.55 12.75 6.22
C PRO A 344 3.51 11.56 6.36
N GLU A 345 3.31 10.46 5.62
CA GLU A 345 4.22 9.31 5.60
C GLU A 345 5.60 9.68 5.05
N SER A 346 5.66 10.45 3.97
CA SER A 346 6.94 10.92 3.42
C SER A 346 7.67 11.86 4.37
N TRP A 347 6.92 12.64 5.17
CA TRP A 347 7.55 13.45 6.22
C TRP A 347 8.13 12.57 7.33
N LEU A 348 7.35 11.59 7.79
CA LEU A 348 7.79 10.65 8.79
C LEU A 348 9.03 9.87 8.31
N GLU A 349 9.03 9.41 7.06
CA GLU A 349 10.17 8.75 6.41
C GLU A 349 11.42 9.65 6.44
N SER A 350 11.29 10.89 5.98
CA SER A 350 12.39 11.85 5.96
C SER A 350 12.96 12.11 7.36
N LEU A 351 12.09 12.26 8.35
CA LEU A 351 12.47 12.48 9.73
C LEU A 351 13.19 11.28 10.34
N VAL A 352 12.65 10.10 10.16
CA VAL A 352 13.25 8.84 10.66
C VAL A 352 14.58 8.58 9.96
N ARG A 353 14.68 8.81 8.65
CA ARG A 353 15.93 8.66 7.91
C ARG A 353 17.05 9.53 8.46
N ASN A 354 16.74 10.77 8.77
CA ASN A 354 17.73 11.71 9.31
C ASN A 354 18.11 11.43 10.77
N HIS A 355 17.27 10.74 11.51
CA HIS A 355 17.42 10.50 12.95
C HIS A 355 17.18 9.03 13.31
N VAL A 356 17.65 8.07 12.48
CA VAL A 356 17.39 6.66 12.66
C VAL A 356 17.85 6.12 14.02
N THR A 357 18.91 6.69 14.59
CA THR A 357 19.42 6.33 15.92
C THR A 357 18.45 6.66 17.06
N MET A 358 17.43 7.51 16.83
CA MET A 358 16.37 7.71 17.81
C MET A 358 15.48 6.47 17.98
N LEU A 359 15.36 5.65 16.91
CA LEU A 359 14.63 4.39 16.99
C LEU A 359 15.40 3.38 17.82
N ASP A 360 16.70 3.26 17.57
CA ASP A 360 17.58 2.36 18.31
C ASP A 360 19.04 2.84 18.20
N ALA A 361 19.71 2.98 19.34
CA ALA A 361 21.10 3.38 19.40
C ALA A 361 22.08 2.37 18.77
N CYS A 362 21.65 1.15 18.53
CA CYS A 362 22.44 0.15 17.80
C CYS A 362 22.49 0.40 16.30
N LEU A 363 21.54 1.15 15.74
CA LEU A 363 21.53 1.51 14.33
C LEU A 363 22.63 2.54 14.02
N LEU A 364 23.26 2.39 12.86
CA LEU A 364 24.19 3.39 12.36
C LEU A 364 23.42 4.59 11.82
N PRO A 365 23.92 5.83 12.07
CA PRO A 365 23.24 7.05 11.60
C PRO A 365 23.24 7.19 10.07
N ALA A 366 24.21 6.57 9.41
CA ALA A 366 24.36 6.54 7.95
C ALA A 366 25.20 5.33 7.51
N PRO A 367 25.01 4.82 6.29
CA PRO A 367 23.95 5.20 5.34
C PRO A 367 22.59 4.59 5.74
N VAL A 368 21.52 5.32 5.45
CA VAL A 368 20.14 4.85 5.53
C VAL A 368 19.49 5.00 4.16
N TYR A 369 19.12 3.90 3.56
CA TYR A 369 18.54 3.89 2.22
C TYR A 369 17.02 3.98 2.32
N GLY A 370 16.43 4.90 1.55
CA GLY A 370 14.99 5.00 1.38
C GLY A 370 14.56 4.54 0.01
N GLN A 371 13.35 4.02 -0.07
CA GLN A 371 12.73 3.58 -1.32
C GLN A 371 13.63 2.60 -2.11
N VAL A 372 14.23 1.65 -1.40
CA VAL A 372 15.07 0.62 -2.03
C VAL A 372 14.18 -0.21 -2.97
N PRO A 373 14.44 -0.16 -4.29
CA PRO A 373 13.63 -0.92 -5.23
C PRO A 373 13.95 -2.40 -5.10
N ALA A 374 13.00 -3.16 -4.62
CA ALA A 374 13.04 -4.61 -4.69
C ALA A 374 11.96 -5.07 -5.68
N LEU A 375 12.39 -5.54 -6.84
CA LEU A 375 11.49 -6.05 -7.87
C LEU A 375 11.09 -7.48 -7.53
N THR A 376 9.78 -7.76 -7.47
CA THR A 376 9.25 -9.11 -7.40
C THR A 376 8.37 -9.35 -8.62
N GLY A 377 8.84 -10.14 -9.56
CA GLY A 377 8.10 -10.39 -10.79
C GLY A 377 7.79 -9.10 -11.56
N CYS A 378 6.51 -8.81 -11.76
CA CYS A 378 6.03 -7.61 -12.46
C CYS A 378 5.65 -6.45 -11.49
N GLU A 379 5.71 -6.68 -10.18
CA GLU A 379 5.34 -5.67 -9.18
C GLU A 379 6.59 -4.98 -8.63
N ARG A 380 6.55 -3.66 -8.68
CA ARG A 380 7.57 -2.81 -8.08
C ARG A 380 7.04 -2.33 -6.73
N SER A 381 7.64 -2.81 -5.66
CA SER A 381 7.42 -2.26 -4.33
C SER A 381 8.71 -1.62 -3.83
N CYS A 382 8.56 -0.53 -3.14
CA CYS A 382 9.66 0.19 -2.53
C CYS A 382 9.57 0.02 -1.01
N LEU A 383 10.65 -0.45 -0.41
CA LEU A 383 10.88 -0.45 1.02
C LEU A 383 11.00 1.00 1.51
N ASP A 384 10.33 1.36 2.61
CA ASP A 384 10.43 2.71 3.14
C ASP A 384 11.86 3.04 3.55
N LEU A 385 12.44 2.31 4.51
CA LEU A 385 13.83 2.52 4.92
C LEU A 385 14.56 1.20 5.16
N LEU A 386 15.81 1.16 4.74
CA LEU A 386 16.77 0.10 5.04
C LEU A 386 17.97 0.68 5.78
N ALA A 387 18.19 0.22 6.99
CA ALA A 387 19.30 0.61 7.85
C ALA A 387 20.17 -0.61 8.21
N VAL A 388 21.28 -0.34 8.88
CA VAL A 388 22.19 -1.38 9.36
C VAL A 388 22.61 -1.09 10.81
N GLU A 389 22.71 -2.13 11.61
CA GLU A 389 23.26 -2.06 12.96
C GLU A 389 24.81 -2.04 12.95
N ARG A 390 25.37 -1.63 14.06
CA ARG A 390 26.84 -1.75 14.30
C ARG A 390 27.34 -3.20 14.21
N SER A 391 26.48 -4.18 14.44
CA SER A 391 26.76 -5.61 14.26
C SER A 391 26.82 -6.05 12.80
N GLY A 392 26.43 -5.21 11.86
CA GLY A 392 26.23 -5.54 10.45
C GLY A 392 24.88 -6.14 10.12
N ARG A 393 23.98 -6.34 11.11
CA ARG A 393 22.64 -6.83 10.87
C ARG A 393 21.77 -5.77 10.22
N LEU A 394 21.06 -6.14 9.16
CA LEU A 394 20.13 -5.23 8.49
C LEU A 394 18.86 -4.98 9.31
N ALA A 395 18.28 -3.81 9.18
CA ALA A 395 17.00 -3.43 9.76
C ALA A 395 16.08 -2.90 8.67
N VAL A 396 14.96 -3.58 8.49
CA VAL A 396 13.83 -3.16 7.64
C VAL A 396 12.93 -2.29 8.51
N ILE A 397 12.63 -1.09 8.03
CA ILE A 397 11.79 -0.12 8.75
C ILE A 397 10.63 0.23 7.86
N GLU A 398 9.43 -0.12 8.29
CA GLU A 398 8.18 0.24 7.63
C GLU A 398 7.46 1.30 8.44
N LEU A 399 6.95 2.32 7.75
CA LEU A 399 6.44 3.54 8.36
C LEU A 399 4.98 3.77 7.98
N LYS A 400 4.16 4.14 8.96
CA LYS A 400 2.79 4.64 8.72
C LYS A 400 2.54 5.87 9.56
N ALA A 401 2.03 6.94 8.94
CA ALA A 401 1.64 8.15 9.65
C ALA A 401 0.18 8.12 10.13
N SER A 402 -0.61 7.19 9.62
CA SER A 402 -2.01 6.94 9.97
C SER A 402 -2.26 5.45 10.19
N GLU A 403 -3.42 5.11 10.74
CA GLU A 403 -3.81 3.72 10.96
C GLU A 403 -3.90 2.94 9.64
N ASP A 404 -3.19 1.82 9.57
CA ASP A 404 -3.24 0.88 8.45
C ASP A 404 -3.24 -0.56 8.98
N PRO A 405 -4.32 -1.33 8.77
CA PRO A 405 -4.37 -2.72 9.19
C PRO A 405 -3.37 -3.62 8.45
N ASN A 406 -2.86 -3.18 7.30
CA ASN A 406 -1.94 -3.97 6.47
C ASN A 406 -0.46 -3.75 6.83
N LEU A 407 -0.15 -2.80 7.71
CA LEU A 407 1.23 -2.48 8.10
C LEU A 407 2.08 -3.73 8.43
N PRO A 408 1.63 -4.72 9.24
CA PRO A 408 2.47 -5.89 9.53
C PRO A 408 2.77 -6.74 8.31
N LEU A 409 1.80 -6.94 7.40
CA LEU A 409 1.98 -7.78 6.22
C LEU A 409 2.75 -7.07 5.09
N GLN A 410 2.63 -5.76 4.95
CA GLN A 410 3.48 -4.96 4.06
C GLN A 410 4.94 -5.03 4.52
N ALA A 411 5.17 -4.85 5.81
CA ALA A 411 6.49 -4.97 6.40
C ALA A 411 7.09 -6.38 6.22
N LEU A 412 6.26 -7.43 6.31
CA LEU A 412 6.67 -8.81 6.03
C LEU A 412 7.16 -8.98 4.59
N ASP A 413 6.50 -8.38 3.61
CA ASP A 413 6.93 -8.45 2.19
C ASP A 413 8.34 -7.90 2.02
N TYR A 414 8.64 -6.78 2.66
CA TYR A 414 9.98 -6.18 2.62
C TYR A 414 10.99 -7.01 3.38
N TRP A 415 10.62 -7.54 4.53
CA TRP A 415 11.48 -8.43 5.31
C TRP A 415 11.88 -9.67 4.50
N ILE A 416 10.93 -10.31 3.81
CA ILE A 416 11.17 -11.49 2.96
C ILE A 416 12.21 -11.17 1.88
N ARG A 417 12.08 -10.03 1.21
CA ARG A 417 12.99 -9.60 0.15
C ARG A 417 14.39 -9.29 0.68
N VAL A 418 14.45 -8.51 1.76
CA VAL A 418 15.73 -8.16 2.39
C VAL A 418 16.43 -9.40 2.93
N ALA A 419 15.70 -10.33 3.59
CA ALA A 419 16.25 -11.59 4.07
C ALA A 419 16.81 -12.45 2.92
N HIS A 420 16.09 -12.52 1.79
CA HIS A 420 16.54 -13.24 0.61
C HIS A 420 17.87 -12.68 0.07
N HIS A 421 17.95 -11.36 -0.13
CA HIS A 421 19.14 -10.70 -0.66
C HIS A 421 20.31 -10.69 0.35
N ALA A 422 20.02 -10.57 1.65
CA ALA A 422 21.01 -10.64 2.70
C ALA A 422 21.70 -12.01 2.73
N ALA A 423 20.91 -13.09 2.69
CA ALA A 423 21.43 -14.47 2.69
C ALA A 423 22.34 -14.77 1.48
N ARG A 424 22.14 -14.08 0.37
CA ARG A 424 22.95 -14.21 -0.87
C ARG A 424 24.13 -13.26 -0.91
N GLY A 425 24.22 -12.28 -0.01
CA GLY A 425 25.24 -11.23 -0.04
C GLY A 425 25.03 -10.17 -1.14
N ASP A 426 23.82 -10.10 -1.72
CA ASP A 426 23.52 -9.25 -2.88
C ASP A 426 23.67 -7.76 -2.56
N PHE A 427 23.43 -7.32 -1.31
CA PHE A 427 23.61 -5.92 -0.91
C PHE A 427 25.05 -5.44 -1.13
N ARG A 428 26.03 -6.23 -0.75
CA ARG A 428 27.43 -5.91 -0.96
C ARG A 428 27.80 -5.86 -2.45
N VAL A 429 27.32 -6.85 -3.22
CA VAL A 429 27.58 -6.93 -4.68
C VAL A 429 27.00 -5.73 -5.41
N ASN A 430 25.83 -5.24 -4.96
CA ASN A 430 25.15 -4.11 -5.57
C ASN A 430 25.51 -2.74 -4.94
N GLY A 431 26.61 -2.65 -4.16
CA GLY A 431 27.15 -1.38 -3.69
C GLY A 431 26.45 -0.76 -2.49
N TYR A 432 25.56 -1.48 -1.81
CA TYR A 432 24.93 -0.98 -0.58
C TYR A 432 25.88 -1.07 0.61
N PHE A 433 25.80 -0.13 1.51
CA PHE A 433 26.57 -0.03 2.76
C PHE A 433 28.09 -0.15 2.53
N PRO A 434 28.69 0.72 1.70
CA PRO A 434 30.11 0.60 1.33
C PRO A 434 31.00 0.64 2.57
N GLY A 435 31.95 -0.28 2.63
CA GLY A 435 32.92 -0.38 3.74
C GLY A 435 32.37 -0.99 5.04
N LEU A 436 31.08 -1.33 5.11
CA LEU A 436 30.48 -1.96 6.29
C LEU A 436 30.35 -3.48 6.12
N PRO A 437 30.62 -4.27 7.17
CA PRO A 437 30.31 -5.69 7.15
C PRO A 437 28.79 -5.88 7.23
N ILE A 438 28.22 -6.62 6.27
CA ILE A 438 26.79 -6.95 6.26
C ILE A 438 26.60 -8.40 6.65
N SER A 439 25.76 -8.64 7.64
CA SER A 439 25.38 -9.98 8.09
C SER A 439 24.47 -10.66 7.06
N CYS A 440 24.71 -11.93 6.78
CA CYS A 440 23.83 -12.78 5.98
C CYS A 440 22.63 -13.33 6.77
N GLY A 441 22.52 -13.00 8.07
CA GLY A 441 21.43 -13.42 8.91
C GLY A 441 20.12 -12.66 8.63
N PRO A 442 19.00 -13.13 9.22
CA PRO A 442 17.70 -12.48 9.04
C PRO A 442 17.71 -11.05 9.57
N PRO A 443 17.14 -10.09 8.82
CA PRO A 443 17.08 -8.70 9.27
C PRO A 443 16.13 -8.54 10.47
N ARG A 444 16.25 -7.42 11.19
CA ARG A 444 15.21 -6.97 12.11
C ARG A 444 14.07 -6.34 11.30
N LEU A 445 12.87 -6.35 11.88
CA LEU A 445 11.69 -5.70 11.33
C LEU A 445 11.16 -4.68 12.33
N LEU A 446 11.17 -3.41 11.95
CA LEU A 446 10.71 -2.31 12.77
C LEU A 446 9.45 -1.71 12.14
N LEU A 447 8.35 -1.75 12.87
CA LEU A 447 7.10 -1.09 12.51
C LEU A 447 7.06 0.25 13.25
N VAL A 448 7.03 1.35 12.52
CA VAL A 448 7.11 2.69 13.11
C VAL A 448 5.88 3.51 12.74
N ALA A 449 5.20 4.02 13.76
CA ALA A 449 4.04 4.90 13.59
C ALA A 449 3.97 5.87 14.78
N PRO A 450 3.20 6.97 14.71
CA PRO A 450 2.77 7.66 15.91
C PRO A 450 2.06 6.67 16.85
N ALA A 451 2.34 6.71 18.15
CA ALA A 451 1.93 5.64 19.07
C ALA A 451 0.42 5.34 19.07
N LEU A 452 -0.41 6.37 18.84
CA LEU A 452 -1.87 6.22 18.76
C LEU A 452 -2.39 5.87 17.36
N GLN A 453 -1.51 5.70 16.37
CA GLN A 453 -1.86 5.38 14.98
C GLN A 453 -1.53 3.91 14.62
N PHE A 454 -1.14 3.09 15.59
CA PHE A 454 -1.14 1.65 15.35
C PHE A 454 -2.58 1.15 15.29
N HIS A 455 -2.94 0.52 14.17
CA HIS A 455 -4.27 -0.04 14.03
C HIS A 455 -4.49 -1.14 15.09
N PRO A 456 -5.66 -1.23 15.74
CA PRO A 456 -5.93 -2.23 16.80
C PRO A 456 -5.67 -3.68 16.38
N THR A 457 -5.78 -3.98 15.10
CA THR A 457 -5.53 -5.34 14.56
C THR A 457 -4.06 -5.69 14.40
N THR A 458 -3.14 -4.73 14.55
CA THR A 458 -1.69 -4.97 14.45
C THR A 458 -1.26 -6.11 15.37
N GLU A 459 -1.69 -6.10 16.64
CA GLU A 459 -1.39 -7.15 17.59
C GLU A 459 -1.87 -8.52 17.13
N THR A 460 -3.13 -8.56 16.67
CA THR A 460 -3.76 -9.80 16.20
C THR A 460 -3.01 -10.39 14.99
N LEU A 461 -2.53 -9.55 14.08
CA LEU A 461 -1.76 -10.03 12.93
C LEU A 461 -0.36 -10.50 13.33
N LEU A 462 0.28 -9.84 14.27
CA LEU A 462 1.59 -10.23 14.78
C LEU A 462 1.58 -11.58 15.52
N GLU A 463 0.44 -12.03 16.08
CA GLU A 463 0.30 -13.37 16.67
C GLU A 463 0.59 -14.51 15.67
N PHE A 464 0.45 -14.24 14.37
CA PHE A 464 0.76 -15.21 13.32
C PHE A 464 2.21 -15.21 12.88
N PHE A 465 3.03 -14.26 13.34
CA PHE A 465 4.45 -14.22 13.00
C PHE A 465 5.22 -15.27 13.80
N PRO A 466 6.10 -16.03 13.16
CA PRO A 466 6.95 -16.98 13.85
C PRO A 466 8.05 -16.27 14.64
N SER A 467 8.55 -16.89 15.69
CA SER A 467 9.55 -16.32 16.62
C SER A 467 10.89 -15.97 15.97
N ASN A 468 11.21 -16.56 14.81
CA ASN A 468 12.42 -16.25 14.05
C ASN A 468 12.34 -14.92 13.27
N ILE A 469 11.14 -14.34 13.09
CA ILE A 469 10.96 -13.00 12.59
C ILE A 469 10.85 -12.03 13.77
N GLN A 470 11.95 -11.38 14.09
CA GLN A 470 11.99 -10.42 15.19
C GLN A 470 11.33 -9.10 14.76
N VAL A 471 10.12 -8.89 15.24
CA VAL A 471 9.32 -7.68 14.94
C VAL A 471 9.29 -6.78 16.16
N GLU A 472 9.55 -5.50 15.96
CA GLU A 472 9.40 -4.47 16.99
C GLU A 472 8.44 -3.39 16.51
N ARG A 473 7.53 -2.95 17.40
CA ARG A 473 6.69 -1.76 17.20
C ARG A 473 7.31 -0.61 17.96
N ILE A 474 7.51 0.48 17.25
CA ILE A 474 8.12 1.70 17.78
C ILE A 474 7.13 2.84 17.56
N GLY A 475 6.52 3.29 18.65
CA GLY A 475 5.57 4.40 18.66
C GLY A 475 6.26 5.72 18.90
N LEU A 476 6.04 6.68 18.00
CA LEU A 476 6.48 8.05 18.18
C LEU A 476 5.41 8.86 18.91
N GLY A 477 5.82 9.90 19.62
CA GLY A 477 4.90 10.83 20.30
C GLY A 477 3.95 11.49 19.30
N VAL A 478 2.76 11.91 19.75
CA VAL A 478 1.75 12.57 18.91
C VAL A 478 2.28 13.84 18.23
N GLU A 479 3.26 14.49 18.82
CA GLU A 479 3.93 15.69 18.29
C GLU A 479 5.18 15.35 17.46
N TRP A 480 5.24 14.16 16.85
CA TRP A 480 6.43 13.68 16.14
C TRP A 480 6.95 14.63 15.07
N GLN A 481 6.07 15.39 14.43
CA GLN A 481 6.44 16.44 13.46
C GLN A 481 7.22 17.59 14.08
N ARG A 482 7.12 17.76 15.40
CA ARG A 482 7.75 18.85 16.15
C ARG A 482 8.91 18.34 16.99
N ILE A 483 8.68 17.25 17.73
CA ILE A 483 9.65 16.65 18.64
C ILE A 483 9.64 15.13 18.39
N PRO A 484 10.50 14.65 17.50
CA PRO A 484 10.57 13.21 17.22
C PRO A 484 11.20 12.49 18.41
N ARG A 485 10.37 11.72 19.12
CA ARG A 485 10.82 10.88 20.23
C ARG A 485 10.04 9.56 20.25
N VAL A 486 10.71 8.49 20.63
CA VAL A 486 10.09 7.21 20.89
C VAL A 486 9.39 7.27 22.25
N VAL A 487 8.11 6.91 22.28
CA VAL A 487 7.28 6.87 23.51
C VAL A 487 6.74 5.47 23.78
N LEU A 488 6.82 4.58 22.79
CA LEU A 488 6.36 3.21 22.88
C LEU A 488 7.37 2.28 22.21
N ARG A 489 7.70 1.15 22.86
CA ARG A 489 8.44 0.05 22.25
C ARG A 489 7.84 -1.26 22.72
N ALA A 490 7.48 -2.14 21.77
CA ALA A 490 6.95 -3.45 22.09
C ALA A 490 7.52 -4.51 21.12
N LEU A 491 7.83 -5.69 21.66
CA LEU A 491 8.38 -6.82 20.90
C LEU A 491 7.27 -7.82 20.57
N GLY A 492 7.21 -8.23 19.30
CA GLY A 492 6.25 -9.21 18.81
C GLY A 492 4.79 -8.78 19.06
N ALA A 493 3.93 -9.76 19.31
CA ALA A 493 2.51 -9.56 19.61
C ALA A 493 2.21 -9.22 21.09
N ARG A 494 3.23 -8.95 21.90
CA ARG A 494 3.01 -8.58 23.30
C ARG A 494 2.42 -7.18 23.39
N SER A 495 1.26 -7.08 24.03
CA SER A 495 0.73 -5.78 24.46
C SER A 495 1.77 -5.08 25.34
N PRO A 496 1.94 -3.75 25.22
CA PRO A 496 2.78 -3.03 26.16
C PRO A 496 2.22 -3.31 27.57
N GLU A 497 3.02 -3.95 28.43
CA GLU A 497 2.72 -3.97 29.85
C GLU A 497 2.86 -2.50 30.29
N TRP A 498 1.74 -1.88 30.59
CA TRP A 498 1.75 -0.62 31.31
C TRP A 498 2.35 -0.95 32.66
N ASP A 499 3.56 -0.48 32.88
CA ASP A 499 4.24 -0.61 34.16
C ASP A 499 3.41 0.17 35.19
N GLN A 500 2.57 -0.57 35.94
CA GLN A 500 1.72 -0.01 36.98
C GLN A 500 2.52 0.31 38.25
N THR A 501 3.83 0.22 38.19
CA THR A 501 4.70 0.52 39.31
C THR A 501 5.33 1.89 39.13
N ASP A 502 4.56 2.94 39.31
CA ASP A 502 5.05 4.23 39.82
C ASP A 502 3.85 5.19 39.99
N TYR A 503 3.14 5.03 41.12
CA TYR A 503 2.38 6.09 41.78
C TYR A 503 2.79 6.14 43.23
#